data_30862c2c15e85b3176d1f711ce1a8850
#
_entry.id   30862c2c15e85b3176d1f711ce1a8850
#
_cell.length_a   1.000
_cell.length_b   1.000
_cell.length_c   1.000
_cell.angle_alpha   90.00
_cell.angle_beta   90.00
_cell.angle_gamma   90.00
#
_symmetry.space_group_name_H-M   'P 1'
#
loop_
_entity.id
_entity.type
_entity.pdbx_description
1 polymer ?
#
loop_
_entity_poly.entity_id
_entity_poly.type
_entity_poly.pdbx_seq_one_letter_code
_entity_poly.pdbx_strand_id
1 'polypeptide(L)'
;DYYASRGLGDVYKRQYKYRARGGRYHRPEDFSKLYGLTKGDYERLLPYIRIADKYKLMSDLYPHGLPGTDTVELPPRQEKFPEGIRVELNTADTATLKKIPGIGSYYARRIVDYRNRLGGFVSVAQLKEMGELPENIGRWFTVSPAVHRPLLVNRMSVEVLRCHPYLNFYQSRVIVEHRRKYGPIKKLQALSLYEEFSPSDLERLQPYVSFEE
;
A
#
# COMPACT_ATOMS: atom_id res chain seq x y z
N ASP A 1 22.12 13.78 -48.92
CA ASP A 1 22.37 14.21 -47.49
C ASP A 1 21.16 14.72 -46.76
N TYR A 2 20.11 15.24 -47.45
CA TYR A 2 18.86 15.75 -46.83
C TYR A 2 17.97 14.66 -46.24
N TYR A 3 18.03 13.43 -46.76
CA TYR A 3 17.26 12.29 -46.24
C TYR A 3 17.91 11.61 -45.03
N ALA A 4 19.22 11.69 -44.86
CA ALA A 4 19.95 11.14 -43.72
C ALA A 4 19.66 11.93 -42.42
N SER A 5 19.46 13.25 -42.51
CA SER A 5 19.18 14.10 -41.36
C SER A 5 17.73 13.94 -40.82
N ARG A 6 16.76 13.54 -41.65
CA ARG A 6 15.37 13.28 -41.22
C ARG A 6 15.25 12.04 -40.34
N GLY A 7 16.01 10.98 -40.64
CA GLY A 7 15.97 9.74 -39.87
C GLY A 7 16.50 9.90 -38.42
N LEU A 8 17.60 10.60 -38.26
CA LEU A 8 18.23 10.85 -36.96
C LEU A 8 17.40 11.76 -36.05
N GLY A 9 16.74 12.78 -36.61
CA GLY A 9 15.86 13.65 -35.84
C GLY A 9 14.62 12.93 -35.26
N ASP A 10 14.09 11.97 -36.00
CA ASP A 10 12.93 11.17 -35.55
C ASP A 10 13.33 10.12 -34.52
N VAL A 11 14.51 9.52 -34.63
CA VAL A 11 15.07 8.62 -33.61
C VAL A 11 15.25 9.36 -32.27
N TYR A 12 15.82 10.57 -32.32
CA TYR A 12 16.02 11.41 -31.14
C TYR A 12 14.68 11.77 -30.45
N LYS A 13 13.68 12.20 -31.22
CA LYS A 13 12.34 12.52 -30.67
C LYS A 13 11.67 11.31 -29.99
N ARG A 14 11.82 10.12 -30.55
CA ARG A 14 11.29 8.88 -30.01
C ARG A 14 12.01 8.45 -28.74
N GLN A 15 13.33 8.55 -28.72
CA GLN A 15 14.16 8.31 -27.55
C GLN A 15 13.74 9.25 -26.39
N TYR A 16 13.54 10.53 -26.68
CA TYR A 16 13.09 11.51 -25.70
C TYR A 16 11.71 11.17 -25.14
N LYS A 17 10.74 10.83 -26.01
CA LYS A 17 9.39 10.40 -25.58
C LYS A 17 9.42 9.13 -24.73
N TYR A 18 10.26 8.15 -25.07
CA TYR A 18 10.41 6.93 -24.28
C TYR A 18 10.94 7.25 -22.87
N ARG A 19 11.98 8.07 -22.77
CA ARG A 19 12.55 8.50 -21.49
C ARG A 19 11.59 9.37 -20.66
N ALA A 20 10.86 10.26 -21.29
CA ALA A 20 9.86 11.10 -20.64
C ALA A 20 8.72 10.29 -20.01
N ARG A 21 8.44 9.10 -20.53
CA ARG A 21 7.46 8.13 -19.97
C ARG A 21 8.09 7.21 -18.92
N GLY A 22 9.30 7.49 -18.42
CA GLY A 22 9.99 6.67 -17.43
C GLY A 22 10.79 5.50 -18.00
N GLY A 23 10.86 5.34 -19.32
CA GLY A 23 11.66 4.31 -19.97
C GLY A 23 13.16 4.52 -19.74
N ARG A 24 13.88 3.43 -19.47
CA ARG A 24 15.33 3.43 -19.25
C ARG A 24 16.00 2.42 -20.17
N TYR A 25 17.19 2.74 -20.63
CA TYR A 25 18.07 1.84 -21.37
C TYR A 25 19.15 1.36 -20.41
N HIS A 26 19.26 0.06 -20.25
CA HIS A 26 20.26 -0.58 -19.40
C HIS A 26 21.42 -1.14 -20.20
N ARG A 27 21.15 -1.56 -21.43
CA ARG A 27 22.12 -2.10 -22.38
C ARG A 27 21.96 -1.46 -23.75
N PRO A 28 23.00 -1.44 -24.59
CA PRO A 28 22.90 -0.95 -25.97
C PRO A 28 21.80 -1.65 -26.78
N GLU A 29 21.54 -2.95 -26.51
CA GLU A 29 20.51 -3.77 -27.18
C GLU A 29 19.10 -3.25 -26.93
N ASP A 30 18.85 -2.59 -25.78
CA ASP A 30 17.54 -2.00 -25.48
C ASP A 30 17.17 -0.89 -26.48
N PHE A 31 18.17 -0.29 -27.11
CA PHE A 31 17.96 0.74 -28.11
C PHE A 31 17.37 0.16 -29.41
N SER A 32 17.63 -1.12 -29.70
CA SER A 32 17.05 -1.81 -30.88
C SER A 32 15.53 -1.93 -30.80
N LYS A 33 14.95 -1.85 -29.59
CA LYS A 33 13.50 -1.93 -29.34
C LYS A 33 12.76 -0.62 -29.62
N LEU A 34 13.47 0.44 -30.00
CA LEU A 34 12.85 1.72 -30.35
C LEU A 34 11.97 1.59 -31.59
N TYR A 35 10.69 1.92 -31.43
CA TYR A 35 9.73 1.85 -32.52
C TYR A 35 10.19 2.66 -33.72
N GLY A 36 10.26 2.00 -34.89
CA GLY A 36 10.65 2.59 -36.16
C GLY A 36 12.14 2.79 -36.34
N LEU A 37 13.00 2.20 -35.52
CA LEU A 37 14.42 2.04 -35.79
C LEU A 37 14.60 0.75 -36.61
N THR A 38 15.20 0.86 -37.77
CA THR A 38 15.55 -0.32 -38.59
C THR A 38 16.80 -1.02 -38.05
N LYS A 39 16.95 -2.31 -38.34
CA LYS A 39 18.15 -3.05 -37.96
C LYS A 39 19.42 -2.38 -38.48
N GLY A 40 19.42 -1.91 -39.73
CA GLY A 40 20.54 -1.22 -40.33
C GLY A 40 20.88 0.12 -39.63
N ASP A 41 19.86 0.87 -39.21
CA ASP A 41 20.08 2.10 -38.46
C ASP A 41 20.63 1.81 -37.05
N TYR A 42 20.17 0.76 -36.43
CA TYR A 42 20.69 0.31 -35.13
C TYR A 42 22.17 -0.09 -35.24
N GLU A 43 22.55 -0.88 -36.24
CA GLU A 43 23.94 -1.32 -36.47
C GLU A 43 24.88 -0.13 -36.72
N ARG A 44 24.42 0.90 -37.43
CA ARG A 44 25.17 2.15 -37.64
C ARG A 44 25.33 2.97 -36.37
N LEU A 45 24.30 2.97 -35.47
CA LEU A 45 24.34 3.75 -34.25
C LEU A 45 25.06 3.03 -33.12
N LEU A 46 25.13 1.69 -33.14
CA LEU A 46 25.68 0.86 -32.07
C LEU A 46 27.07 1.34 -31.56
N PRO A 47 28.04 1.72 -32.39
CA PRO A 47 29.33 2.19 -31.90
C PRO A 47 29.27 3.50 -31.10
N TYR A 48 28.20 4.27 -31.26
CA TYR A 48 28.01 5.57 -30.62
C TYR A 48 27.09 5.50 -29.40
N ILE A 49 26.41 4.37 -29.16
CA ILE A 49 25.52 4.21 -28.02
C ILE A 49 26.34 4.03 -26.73
N ARG A 50 26.23 4.98 -25.82
CA ARG A 50 26.86 4.94 -24.51
C ARG A 50 25.79 4.92 -23.40
N ILE A 51 25.84 3.93 -22.56
CA ILE A 51 24.98 3.83 -21.37
C ILE A 51 25.82 4.20 -20.15
N ALA A 52 25.44 5.26 -19.46
CA ALA A 52 26.13 5.68 -18.25
C ALA A 52 25.97 4.62 -17.14
N ASP A 53 27.01 4.41 -16.32
CA ASP A 53 27.07 3.33 -15.34
C ASP A 53 25.89 3.30 -14.35
N LYS A 54 25.38 4.47 -13.97
CA LYS A 54 24.19 4.60 -13.12
C LYS A 54 22.91 3.99 -13.72
N TYR A 55 22.88 3.67 -15.00
CA TYR A 55 21.74 3.04 -15.68
C TYR A 55 22.01 1.60 -16.10
N LYS A 56 23.27 1.13 -16.04
CA LYS A 56 23.60 -0.26 -16.30
C LYS A 56 23.02 -1.17 -15.20
N LEU A 57 22.71 -2.41 -15.56
CA LEU A 57 22.33 -3.41 -14.57
C LEU A 57 23.54 -3.76 -13.71
N MET A 58 23.31 -4.01 -12.43
CA MET A 58 24.38 -4.42 -11.50
C MET A 58 25.11 -5.69 -11.99
N SER A 59 24.40 -6.60 -12.63
CA SER A 59 24.97 -7.79 -13.26
C SER A 59 25.96 -7.48 -14.40
N ASP A 60 25.80 -6.34 -15.05
CA ASP A 60 26.66 -5.93 -16.17
C ASP A 60 27.88 -5.12 -15.68
N LEU A 61 27.73 -4.44 -14.55
CA LEU A 61 28.82 -3.73 -13.88
C LEU A 61 29.76 -4.68 -13.14
N TYR A 62 29.21 -5.75 -12.59
CA TYR A 62 29.94 -6.73 -11.80
C TYR A 62 29.61 -8.16 -12.25
N PRO A 63 30.13 -8.61 -13.40
CA PRO A 63 29.86 -9.94 -13.96
C PRO A 63 30.39 -11.08 -13.06
N HIS A 64 31.32 -10.79 -12.16
CA HIS A 64 31.89 -11.73 -11.21
C HIS A 64 31.45 -11.47 -9.74
N GLY A 65 30.38 -10.69 -9.54
CA GLY A 65 29.93 -10.25 -8.21
C GLY A 65 30.61 -8.94 -7.76
N LEU A 66 30.04 -8.29 -6.77
CA LEU A 66 30.63 -7.06 -6.21
C LEU A 66 31.95 -7.39 -5.52
N PRO A 67 33.03 -6.61 -5.73
CA PRO A 67 34.29 -6.82 -5.00
C PRO A 67 34.01 -6.66 -3.50
N GLY A 68 34.28 -7.71 -2.73
CA GLY A 68 34.11 -7.72 -1.26
C GLY A 68 32.72 -8.17 -0.76
N THR A 69 31.85 -8.66 -1.62
CA THR A 69 30.71 -9.44 -1.19
C THR A 69 31.10 -10.92 -1.19
N ASP A 70 31.84 -11.34 -0.18
CA ASP A 70 31.65 -12.68 0.34
C ASP A 70 30.14 -12.84 0.52
N THR A 71 29.60 -13.87 -0.10
CA THR A 71 28.19 -14.28 -0.07
C THR A 71 27.37 -13.47 0.92
N VAL A 72 26.62 -12.44 0.44
CA VAL A 72 25.55 -11.88 1.24
C VAL A 72 24.60 -13.07 1.45
N GLU A 73 24.74 -13.73 2.59
CA GLU A 73 23.73 -14.67 3.03
C GLU A 73 22.42 -13.90 3.00
N LEU A 74 21.59 -14.22 2.03
CA LEU A 74 20.22 -13.70 2.01
C LEU A 74 19.66 -13.96 3.39
N PRO A 75 19.10 -12.95 4.07
CA PRO A 75 18.57 -13.17 5.41
C PRO A 75 17.69 -14.42 5.37
N PRO A 76 17.83 -15.33 6.33
CA PRO A 76 17.19 -16.63 6.29
C PRO A 76 15.71 -16.44 5.96
N ARG A 77 15.25 -17.13 4.92
CA ARG A 77 13.85 -17.04 4.44
C ARG A 77 12.98 -17.33 5.64
N GLN A 78 12.24 -16.32 6.11
CA GLN A 78 11.40 -16.46 7.30
C GLN A 78 10.51 -17.68 7.14
N GLU A 79 10.65 -18.64 8.03
CA GLU A 79 9.82 -19.84 8.04
C GLU A 79 8.35 -19.43 8.14
N LYS A 80 7.55 -19.97 7.25
CA LYS A 80 6.12 -19.74 7.23
C LYS A 80 5.43 -20.69 8.19
N PHE A 81 4.33 -20.22 8.80
CA PHE A 81 3.51 -21.07 9.65
C PHE A 81 2.94 -22.26 8.89
N PRO A 82 2.94 -23.46 9.47
CA PRO A 82 2.21 -24.60 8.93
C PRO A 82 0.69 -24.37 9.01
N GLU A 83 -0.06 -25.11 8.21
CA GLU A 83 -1.53 -25.04 8.26
C GLU A 83 -2.08 -25.42 9.64
N GLY A 84 -3.17 -24.73 10.03
CA GLY A 84 -3.82 -24.94 11.32
C GLY A 84 -3.43 -23.94 12.41
N ILE A 85 -2.34 -23.20 12.26
CA ILE A 85 -2.00 -22.13 13.19
C ILE A 85 -2.95 -20.94 12.99
N ARG A 86 -3.44 -20.38 14.10
CA ARG A 86 -4.21 -19.14 14.11
C ARG A 86 -3.50 -18.08 14.91
N VAL A 87 -3.48 -16.89 14.38
CA VAL A 87 -2.79 -15.73 14.94
C VAL A 87 -3.84 -14.71 15.42
N GLU A 88 -3.65 -14.19 16.62
CA GLU A 88 -4.52 -13.13 17.14
C GLU A 88 -4.27 -11.81 16.40
N LEU A 89 -5.31 -11.34 15.69
CA LEU A 89 -5.18 -10.22 14.74
C LEU A 89 -4.87 -8.89 15.45
N ASN A 90 -5.40 -8.70 16.65
CA ASN A 90 -5.25 -7.46 17.39
C ASN A 90 -3.90 -7.31 18.08
N THR A 91 -3.19 -8.40 18.34
CA THR A 91 -1.89 -8.39 19.03
C THR A 91 -0.70 -8.68 18.11
N ALA A 92 -0.95 -9.31 16.97
CA ALA A 92 0.11 -9.69 16.04
C ALA A 92 0.94 -8.48 15.58
N ASP A 93 2.24 -8.62 15.62
CA ASP A 93 3.18 -7.67 15.03
C ASP A 93 3.47 -7.98 13.55
N THR A 94 4.15 -7.08 12.87
CA THR A 94 4.48 -7.27 11.45
C THR A 94 5.39 -8.46 11.20
N ALA A 95 6.20 -8.88 12.18
CA ALA A 95 7.09 -10.03 12.06
C ALA A 95 6.29 -11.34 12.10
N THR A 96 5.35 -11.45 13.04
CA THR A 96 4.41 -12.59 13.15
C THR A 96 3.50 -12.67 11.92
N LEU A 97 2.93 -11.54 11.48
CA LEU A 97 2.09 -11.49 10.29
C LEU A 97 2.82 -11.97 9.03
N LYS A 98 4.09 -11.63 8.87
CA LYS A 98 4.91 -12.10 7.74
C LYS A 98 5.16 -13.60 7.72
N LYS A 99 5.00 -14.31 8.84
CA LYS A 99 5.08 -15.77 8.87
C LYS A 99 3.84 -16.46 8.27
N ILE A 100 2.75 -15.74 8.08
CA ILE A 100 1.53 -16.28 7.43
C ILE A 100 1.79 -16.41 5.92
N PRO A 101 1.47 -17.56 5.30
CA PRO A 101 1.55 -17.73 3.85
C PRO A 101 0.71 -16.66 3.11
N GLY A 102 1.29 -16.04 2.08
CA GLY A 102 0.63 -14.97 1.32
C GLY A 102 0.78 -13.57 1.93
N ILE A 103 1.20 -13.43 3.19
CA ILE A 103 1.46 -12.12 3.79
C ILE A 103 2.95 -11.76 3.67
N GLY A 104 3.22 -10.71 2.90
CA GLY A 104 4.52 -10.04 2.83
C GLY A 104 4.53 -8.76 3.66
N SER A 105 5.65 -8.03 3.63
CA SER A 105 5.82 -6.78 4.39
C SER A 105 4.75 -5.73 4.06
N TYR A 106 4.27 -5.68 2.82
CA TYR A 106 3.22 -4.76 2.39
C TYR A 106 1.91 -5.02 3.11
N TYR A 107 1.41 -6.27 3.06
CA TYR A 107 0.15 -6.62 3.72
C TYR A 107 0.25 -6.56 5.24
N ALA A 108 1.38 -7.00 5.81
CA ALA A 108 1.59 -6.91 7.26
C ALA A 108 1.49 -5.47 7.78
N ARG A 109 2.12 -4.50 7.09
CA ARG A 109 2.00 -3.08 7.45
C ARG A 109 0.57 -2.58 7.30
N ARG A 110 -0.08 -2.86 6.18
CA ARG A 110 -1.48 -2.44 5.95
C ARG A 110 -2.42 -2.95 7.03
N ILE A 111 -2.28 -4.21 7.45
CA ILE A 111 -3.10 -4.80 8.52
C ILE A 111 -2.88 -4.03 9.84
N VAL A 112 -1.63 -3.78 10.21
CA VAL A 112 -1.30 -3.03 11.43
C VAL A 112 -1.80 -1.59 11.36
N ASP A 113 -1.63 -0.91 10.23
CA ASP A 113 -2.08 0.48 10.05
C ASP A 113 -3.61 0.57 10.10
N TYR A 114 -4.32 -0.35 9.45
CA TYR A 114 -5.77 -0.41 9.48
C TYR A 114 -6.28 -0.71 10.89
N ARG A 115 -5.67 -1.69 11.58
CA ARG A 115 -5.95 -1.99 12.99
C ARG A 115 -5.83 -0.76 13.87
N ASN A 116 -4.75 -0.01 13.73
CA ASN A 116 -4.49 1.18 14.54
C ASN A 116 -5.54 2.28 14.30
N ARG A 117 -5.94 2.46 13.05
CA ARG A 117 -6.99 3.42 12.67
C ARG A 117 -8.38 2.98 13.13
N LEU A 118 -8.66 1.70 13.07
CA LEU A 118 -9.93 1.11 13.49
C LEU A 118 -10.09 1.06 15.02
N GLY A 119 -8.96 1.12 15.75
CA GLY A 119 -8.94 0.91 17.20
C GLY A 119 -8.91 -0.56 17.60
N GLY A 120 -8.80 -1.46 16.66
CA GLY A 120 -8.81 -2.91 16.78
C GLY A 120 -9.90 -3.56 15.93
N PHE A 121 -9.69 -4.80 15.52
CA PHE A 121 -10.70 -5.57 14.81
C PHE A 121 -11.70 -6.19 15.81
N VAL A 122 -12.96 -6.15 15.48
CA VAL A 122 -14.02 -6.87 16.22
C VAL A 122 -14.41 -8.17 15.50
N SER A 123 -14.04 -8.31 14.24
CA SER A 123 -14.28 -9.50 13.43
C SER A 123 -13.21 -9.69 12.37
N VAL A 124 -12.85 -10.96 12.10
CA VAL A 124 -11.95 -11.32 11.00
C VAL A 124 -12.51 -10.89 9.63
N ALA A 125 -13.83 -10.81 9.49
CA ALA A 125 -14.49 -10.37 8.26
C ALA A 125 -14.08 -8.95 7.82
N GLN A 126 -13.69 -8.09 8.75
CA GLN A 126 -13.24 -6.72 8.47
C GLN A 126 -11.95 -6.64 7.66
N LEU A 127 -11.18 -7.72 7.59
CA LEU A 127 -10.02 -7.79 6.69
C LEU A 127 -10.43 -7.57 5.23
N LYS A 128 -11.64 -7.97 4.83
CA LYS A 128 -12.15 -7.77 3.47
C LYS A 128 -12.35 -6.28 3.13
N GLU A 129 -12.54 -5.43 4.11
CA GLU A 129 -12.72 -3.98 3.93
C GLU A 129 -11.42 -3.27 3.54
N MET A 130 -10.28 -3.91 3.76
CA MET A 130 -8.97 -3.38 3.37
C MET A 130 -8.69 -3.48 1.86
N GLY A 131 -9.61 -4.07 1.07
CA GLY A 131 -9.45 -4.33 -0.34
C GLY A 131 -8.72 -5.66 -0.61
N GLU A 132 -7.96 -5.71 -1.69
CA GLU A 132 -7.31 -6.95 -2.15
C GLU A 132 -6.33 -7.51 -1.11
N LEU A 133 -6.72 -8.59 -0.49
CA LEU A 133 -5.89 -9.47 0.32
C LEU A 133 -5.85 -10.86 -0.33
N PRO A 134 -4.82 -11.68 -0.03
CA PRO A 134 -4.79 -13.06 -0.51
C PRO A 134 -6.07 -13.82 -0.13
N GLU A 135 -6.54 -14.66 -1.04
CA GLU A 135 -7.73 -15.46 -0.80
C GLU A 135 -7.57 -16.33 0.46
N ASN A 136 -8.68 -16.52 1.16
CA ASN A 136 -8.74 -17.36 2.36
C ASN A 136 -7.81 -16.94 3.52
N ILE A 137 -7.28 -15.71 3.49
CA ILE A 137 -6.36 -15.22 4.52
C ILE A 137 -7.00 -15.24 5.92
N GLY A 138 -8.32 -15.04 5.99
CA GLY A 138 -9.07 -15.00 7.24
C GLY A 138 -8.95 -16.27 8.09
N ARG A 139 -8.67 -17.43 7.48
CA ARG A 139 -8.50 -18.70 8.20
C ARG A 139 -7.31 -18.71 9.17
N TRP A 140 -6.34 -17.82 8.95
CA TRP A 140 -5.15 -17.68 9.77
C TRP A 140 -5.36 -16.81 11.01
N PHE A 141 -6.52 -16.21 11.17
CA PHE A 141 -6.74 -15.22 12.21
C PHE A 141 -7.83 -15.63 13.21
N THR A 142 -7.62 -15.19 14.45
CA THR A 142 -8.63 -15.05 15.49
C THR A 142 -8.71 -13.59 15.92
N VAL A 143 -9.83 -13.20 16.50
CA VAL A 143 -10.04 -11.87 17.05
C VAL A 143 -10.57 -11.99 18.47
N SER A 144 -9.86 -11.39 19.42
CA SER A 144 -10.32 -11.22 20.79
C SER A 144 -11.03 -9.88 20.93
N PRO A 145 -12.32 -9.84 21.25
CA PRO A 145 -13.09 -8.60 21.37
C PRO A 145 -12.57 -7.64 22.46
N ALA A 146 -11.80 -8.16 23.42
CA ALA A 146 -11.32 -7.39 24.57
C ALA A 146 -10.13 -6.44 24.27
N VAL A 147 -9.64 -6.41 23.04
CA VAL A 147 -8.37 -5.70 22.71
C VAL A 147 -8.57 -4.45 21.84
N HIS A 148 -9.80 -4.04 21.59
CA HIS A 148 -10.02 -2.83 20.80
C HIS A 148 -9.96 -1.55 21.65
N ARG A 149 -9.59 -0.44 21.03
CA ARG A 149 -9.56 0.89 21.65
C ARG A 149 -10.84 1.64 21.29
N PRO A 150 -11.66 2.03 22.28
CA PRO A 150 -12.92 2.70 21.99
C PRO A 150 -12.71 4.11 21.44
N LEU A 151 -13.64 4.54 20.60
CA LEU A 151 -13.75 5.86 20.02
C LEU A 151 -14.52 6.76 21.01
N LEU A 152 -13.79 7.65 21.70
CA LEU A 152 -14.35 8.55 22.68
C LEU A 152 -15.06 9.74 21.99
N VAL A 153 -16.31 9.54 21.55
CA VAL A 153 -17.05 10.52 20.73
C VAL A 153 -17.28 11.87 21.44
N ASN A 154 -17.29 11.86 22.78
CA ASN A 154 -17.50 13.08 23.57
C ASN A 154 -16.21 13.89 23.79
N ARG A 155 -15.04 13.31 23.52
CA ARG A 155 -13.73 13.94 23.79
C ARG A 155 -12.94 14.26 22.53
N MET A 156 -12.98 13.41 21.52
CA MET A 156 -12.13 13.52 20.34
C MET A 156 -12.52 14.68 19.44
N SER A 157 -11.53 15.31 18.81
CA SER A 157 -11.75 16.37 17.81
C SER A 157 -12.19 15.78 16.46
N VAL A 158 -12.66 16.66 15.55
CA VAL A 158 -13.03 16.26 14.17
C VAL A 158 -11.86 15.56 13.48
N GLU A 159 -10.64 16.08 13.64
CA GLU A 159 -9.43 15.56 13.00
C GLU A 159 -9.11 14.13 13.47
N VAL A 160 -9.32 13.84 14.76
CA VAL A 160 -9.10 12.51 15.31
C VAL A 160 -10.22 11.55 14.91
N LEU A 161 -11.48 11.99 15.01
CA LEU A 161 -12.63 11.17 14.63
C LEU A 161 -12.59 10.71 13.16
N ARG A 162 -12.22 11.62 12.23
CA ARG A 162 -12.14 11.29 10.81
C ARG A 162 -11.01 10.32 10.45
N CYS A 163 -10.06 10.07 11.35
CA CYS A 163 -9.03 9.05 11.14
C CYS A 163 -9.58 7.64 11.24
N HIS A 164 -10.75 7.46 11.90
CA HIS A 164 -11.41 6.17 11.98
C HIS A 164 -12.00 5.76 10.63
N PRO A 165 -11.80 4.50 10.14
CA PRO A 165 -12.24 4.07 8.81
C PRO A 165 -13.74 4.21 8.55
N TYR A 166 -14.56 4.21 9.60
CA TYR A 166 -16.02 4.27 9.51
C TYR A 166 -16.59 5.68 9.70
N LEU A 167 -15.73 6.71 9.81
CA LEU A 167 -16.14 8.09 9.91
C LEU A 167 -15.51 8.94 8.80
N ASN A 168 -16.35 9.62 8.07
CA ASN A 168 -15.89 10.66 7.15
C ASN A 168 -15.83 12.04 7.85
N PHE A 169 -15.39 13.05 7.12
CA PHE A 169 -15.28 14.41 7.65
C PHE A 169 -16.64 14.98 8.11
N TYR A 170 -17.69 14.79 7.31
CA TYR A 170 -19.02 15.33 7.61
C TYR A 170 -19.63 14.67 8.85
N GLN A 171 -19.55 13.35 8.93
CA GLN A 171 -19.99 12.59 10.11
C GLN A 171 -19.24 13.00 11.37
N SER A 172 -17.91 13.15 11.29
CA SER A 172 -17.09 13.63 12.40
C SER A 172 -17.46 15.03 12.87
N ARG A 173 -17.76 15.89 11.92
CA ARG A 173 -18.25 17.26 12.19
C ARG A 173 -19.60 17.25 12.89
N VAL A 174 -20.54 16.47 12.40
CA VAL A 174 -21.87 16.31 13.03
C VAL A 174 -21.75 15.85 14.48
N ILE A 175 -20.91 14.86 14.79
CA ILE A 175 -20.66 14.42 16.16
C ILE A 175 -20.24 15.57 17.06
N VAL A 176 -19.25 16.37 16.59
CA VAL A 176 -18.71 17.48 17.38
C VAL A 176 -19.72 18.63 17.51
N GLU A 177 -20.47 18.96 16.47
CA GLU A 177 -21.52 19.97 16.49
C GLU A 177 -22.70 19.56 17.39
N HIS A 178 -23.11 18.29 17.33
CA HIS A 178 -24.15 17.76 18.19
C HIS A 178 -23.81 17.93 19.67
N ARG A 179 -22.62 17.47 20.08
CA ARG A 179 -22.23 17.59 21.50
C ARG A 179 -22.05 19.04 21.96
N ARG A 180 -21.65 19.94 21.04
CA ARG A 180 -21.55 21.38 21.33
C ARG A 180 -22.91 22.02 21.55
N LYS A 181 -23.92 21.61 20.76
CA LYS A 181 -25.26 22.23 20.76
C LYS A 181 -26.20 21.60 21.80
N TYR A 182 -26.12 20.29 21.97
CA TYR A 182 -27.07 19.52 22.77
C TYR A 182 -26.45 18.82 24.00
N GLY A 183 -25.15 18.97 24.18
CA GLY A 183 -24.40 18.29 25.25
C GLY A 183 -23.89 16.93 24.84
N PRO A 184 -23.27 16.19 25.77
CA PRO A 184 -22.64 14.89 25.48
C PRO A 184 -23.62 13.88 24.89
N ILE A 185 -23.13 13.14 23.90
CA ILE A 185 -23.87 12.05 23.26
C ILE A 185 -23.94 10.88 24.25
N LYS A 186 -25.15 10.47 24.61
CA LYS A 186 -25.41 9.34 25.55
C LYS A 186 -25.70 8.03 24.82
N LYS A 187 -26.19 8.09 23.59
CA LYS A 187 -26.57 6.93 22.78
C LYS A 187 -26.30 7.21 21.32
N LEU A 188 -25.83 6.22 20.59
CA LEU A 188 -25.50 6.34 19.16
C LEU A 188 -26.74 6.69 18.32
N GLN A 189 -27.93 6.29 18.75
CA GLN A 189 -29.20 6.60 18.12
C GLN A 189 -29.47 8.12 18.00
N ALA A 190 -28.87 8.96 18.84
CA ALA A 190 -28.99 10.41 18.69
C ALA A 190 -28.45 10.92 17.35
N LEU A 191 -27.52 10.17 16.74
CA LEU A 191 -26.94 10.50 15.43
C LEU A 191 -27.82 10.05 14.25
N SER A 192 -28.82 9.18 14.46
CA SER A 192 -29.74 8.75 13.40
C SER A 192 -30.65 9.85 12.89
N LEU A 193 -30.71 10.99 13.58
CA LEU A 193 -31.48 12.18 13.18
C LEU A 193 -30.76 13.00 12.08
N TYR A 194 -29.52 12.67 11.75
CA TYR A 194 -28.71 13.38 10.78
C TYR A 194 -28.59 12.56 9.50
N GLU A 195 -28.76 13.23 8.36
CA GLU A 195 -28.70 12.59 7.02
C GLU A 195 -27.32 11.97 6.71
N GLU A 196 -26.27 12.44 7.38
CA GLU A 196 -24.92 11.94 7.24
C GLU A 196 -24.72 10.52 7.80
N PHE A 197 -25.66 10.02 8.60
CA PHE A 197 -25.59 8.70 9.22
C PHE A 197 -26.67 7.76 8.72
N SER A 198 -26.28 6.78 7.90
CA SER A 198 -27.18 5.67 7.60
C SER A 198 -27.29 4.69 8.78
N PRO A 199 -28.36 3.88 8.84
CA PRO A 199 -28.46 2.79 9.84
C PRO A 199 -27.26 1.85 9.81
N SER A 200 -26.74 1.53 8.63
CA SER A 200 -25.57 0.69 8.43
C SER A 200 -24.29 1.31 9.03
N ASP A 201 -24.12 2.64 8.93
CA ASP A 201 -22.98 3.33 9.54
C ASP A 201 -23.01 3.22 11.05
N LEU A 202 -24.20 3.39 11.65
CA LEU A 202 -24.37 3.29 13.09
C LEU A 202 -24.13 1.87 13.61
N GLU A 203 -24.59 0.84 12.90
CA GLU A 203 -24.32 -0.56 13.22
C GLU A 203 -22.82 -0.86 13.20
N ARG A 204 -22.11 -0.38 12.19
CA ARG A 204 -20.64 -0.57 12.05
C ARG A 204 -19.87 0.17 13.13
N LEU A 205 -20.33 1.35 13.55
CA LEU A 205 -19.70 2.16 14.59
C LEU A 205 -19.96 1.64 16.00
N GLN A 206 -21.11 0.99 16.23
CA GLN A 206 -21.56 0.57 17.56
C GLN A 206 -20.50 -0.15 18.40
N PRO A 207 -19.70 -1.09 17.87
CA PRO A 207 -18.70 -1.80 18.65
C PRO A 207 -17.52 -0.91 19.11
N TYR A 208 -17.33 0.23 18.48
CA TYR A 208 -16.18 1.09 18.68
C TYR A 208 -16.45 2.31 19.55
N VAL A 209 -17.69 2.72 19.65
CA VAL A 209 -18.05 3.97 20.33
C VAL A 209 -18.08 3.79 21.85
N SER A 210 -17.43 4.72 22.55
CA SER A 210 -17.60 4.93 23.98
C SER A 210 -18.15 6.33 24.25
N PHE A 211 -19.08 6.42 25.18
CA PHE A 211 -19.75 7.67 25.61
C PHE A 211 -19.13 8.25 26.86
N GLU A 212 -18.00 7.73 27.32
CA GLU A 212 -17.26 8.26 28.46
C GLU A 212 -16.84 9.71 28.22
N GLU A 213 -16.93 10.51 29.29
CA GLU A 213 -16.55 11.94 29.34
C GLU A 213 -15.10 12.12 29.77
#